data_23b5feda3b3daa8ea1faceb2f4e84200
#
_entry.id   23b5feda3b3daa8ea1faceb2f4e84200
#
_cell.length_a   1.000
_cell.length_b   1.000
_cell.length_c   1.000
_cell.angle_alpha   90.00
_cell.angle_beta   90.00
_cell.angle_gamma   90.00
#
_symmetry.space_group_name_H-M   'P 1'
#
loop_
_entity.id
_entity.type
_entity.pdbx_description
1 polymer ?
#
loop_
_entity_poly.entity_id
_entity_poly.type
_entity_poly.pdbx_seq_one_letter_code
_entity_poly.pdbx_strand_id
1 'polypeptide(L)'
;TMQPVDDTMYDETNWNYALSLKDKPGVFDRKTLKGSQFSQPLVEFSGACAGCGETPYAKLITQLYGEKTYWVNGVGCSLAWAGAFPSLPYTKNKEGRGPAFYGTLFEDQAENGLGVVLATKQRRAYVKQMAQQLLPLVPGTELETAINAWLSSFDDLDANDADARKLTAALESASLTGEAAELAEKLLKNKDQLGKK
;
A
#
# COMPACT_ATOMS: atom_id res chain seq x y z
N THR A 1 16.65 5.50 29.10
CA THR A 1 17.51 4.65 29.92
C THR A 1 17.23 3.20 29.57
N MET A 2 18.26 2.41 29.31
CA MET A 2 18.11 0.96 29.12
C MET A 2 17.66 0.31 30.44
N GLN A 3 16.64 -0.53 30.34
CA GLN A 3 16.10 -1.29 31.49
C GLN A 3 15.93 -2.76 31.10
N PRO A 4 15.90 -3.69 32.06
CA PRO A 4 15.56 -5.08 31.79
C PRO A 4 14.18 -5.20 31.15
N VAL A 5 14.01 -6.16 30.23
CA VAL A 5 12.74 -6.37 29.51
C VAL A 5 11.61 -6.70 30.49
N ASP A 6 11.90 -7.49 31.52
CA ASP A 6 10.90 -7.91 32.49
C ASP A 6 10.25 -6.73 33.22
N ASP A 7 10.99 -5.64 33.43
CA ASP A 7 10.50 -4.42 34.09
C ASP A 7 9.55 -3.61 33.18
N THR A 8 9.53 -3.89 31.87
CA THR A 8 8.77 -3.15 30.85
C THR A 8 7.62 -3.95 30.22
N MET A 9 7.34 -5.16 30.68
CA MET A 9 6.26 -6.01 30.16
C MET A 9 4.87 -5.36 30.25
N TYR A 10 4.67 -4.45 31.21
CA TYR A 10 3.43 -3.69 31.33
C TYR A 10 3.26 -2.72 30.14
N ASP A 11 4.33 -2.12 29.66
CA ASP A 11 4.30 -1.22 28.50
C ASP A 11 3.95 -1.99 27.23
N GLU A 12 4.39 -3.23 27.07
CA GLU A 12 4.00 -4.10 25.95
C GLU A 12 2.49 -4.36 25.95
N THR A 13 1.90 -4.60 27.12
CA THR A 13 0.46 -4.80 27.24
C THR A 13 -0.32 -3.55 26.80
N ASN A 14 0.11 -2.37 27.24
CA ASN A 14 -0.47 -1.09 26.85
C ASN A 14 -0.30 -0.82 25.37
N TRP A 15 0.86 -1.15 24.79
CA TRP A 15 1.13 -1.02 23.38
C TRP A 15 0.21 -1.90 22.54
N ASN A 16 0.08 -3.18 22.90
CA ASN A 16 -0.82 -4.11 22.23
C ASN A 16 -2.28 -3.67 22.31
N TYR A 17 -2.71 -3.10 23.44
CA TYR A 17 -4.03 -2.50 23.56
C TYR A 17 -4.18 -1.29 22.62
N ALA A 18 -3.21 -0.40 22.57
CA ALA A 18 -3.24 0.76 21.66
C ALA A 18 -3.35 0.33 20.18
N LEU A 19 -2.62 -0.71 19.77
CA LEU A 19 -2.70 -1.27 18.42
C LEU A 19 -4.07 -1.92 18.11
N SER A 20 -4.79 -2.38 19.11
CA SER A 20 -6.13 -2.95 18.94
C SER A 20 -7.20 -1.89 18.64
N LEU A 21 -6.97 -0.63 19.00
CA LEU A 21 -7.90 0.46 18.77
C LEU A 21 -8.06 0.72 17.28
N LYS A 22 -9.29 1.02 16.87
CA LYS A 22 -9.58 1.36 15.47
C LYS A 22 -9.09 2.76 15.17
N ASP A 23 -8.45 2.91 14.01
CA ASP A 23 -8.19 4.23 13.45
C ASP A 23 -9.49 5.02 13.30
N LYS A 24 -9.40 6.32 13.45
CA LYS A 24 -10.56 7.24 13.30
C LYS A 24 -10.34 8.16 12.09
N PRO A 25 -10.24 7.60 10.86
CA PRO A 25 -10.16 8.43 9.67
C PRO A 25 -11.45 9.25 9.56
N GLY A 26 -11.35 10.50 9.19
CA GLY A 26 -12.52 11.36 8.98
C GLY A 26 -12.91 12.25 10.17
N VAL A 27 -12.27 12.14 11.33
CA VAL A 27 -12.43 13.14 12.40
C VAL A 27 -11.86 14.49 11.97
N PHE A 28 -10.77 14.47 11.24
CA PHE A 28 -10.14 15.62 10.59
C PHE A 28 -9.68 15.23 9.18
N ASP A 29 -9.54 16.21 8.30
CA ASP A 29 -8.97 15.97 6.98
C ASP A 29 -7.55 15.39 7.13
N ARG A 30 -7.36 14.17 6.62
CA ARG A 30 -6.10 13.42 6.67
C ARG A 30 -4.92 14.18 6.07
N LYS A 31 -5.17 15.08 5.13
CA LYS A 31 -4.14 15.90 4.47
C LYS A 31 -3.68 17.09 5.32
N THR A 32 -4.30 17.32 6.47
CA THR A 32 -3.84 18.32 7.43
C THR A 32 -2.85 17.72 8.42
N LEU A 33 -1.99 18.56 9.00
CA LEU A 33 -1.02 18.13 10.01
C LEU A 33 -1.70 17.40 11.18
N LYS A 34 -2.79 17.95 11.70
CA LYS A 34 -3.55 17.35 12.79
C LYS A 34 -4.24 16.06 12.37
N GLY A 35 -4.88 16.04 11.19
CA GLY A 35 -5.63 14.89 10.70
C GLY A 35 -4.75 13.70 10.38
N SER A 36 -3.53 13.91 9.88
CA SER A 36 -2.57 12.83 9.58
C SER A 36 -2.21 12.01 10.82
N GLN A 37 -2.21 12.61 12.00
CA GLN A 37 -1.84 11.95 13.26
C GLN A 37 -2.91 10.98 13.80
N PHE A 38 -4.11 10.96 13.22
CA PHE A 38 -5.14 9.96 13.52
C PHE A 38 -5.03 8.69 12.68
N SER A 39 -4.07 8.65 11.74
CA SER A 39 -3.74 7.45 10.96
C SER A 39 -2.61 6.68 11.64
N GLN A 40 -2.69 5.35 11.64
CA GLN A 40 -1.61 4.51 12.15
C GLN A 40 -0.33 4.76 11.34
N PRO A 41 0.80 5.08 11.98
CA PRO A 41 2.08 5.09 11.30
C PRO A 41 2.51 3.65 10.97
N LEU A 42 3.11 3.46 9.80
CA LEU A 42 3.67 2.16 9.40
C LEU A 42 5.21 2.16 9.47
N VAL A 43 5.76 3.04 10.30
CA VAL A 43 7.15 3.03 10.76
C VAL A 43 7.13 3.03 12.28
N GLU A 44 7.77 2.04 12.87
CA GLU A 44 7.82 1.83 14.31
C GLU A 44 9.25 1.52 14.75
N PHE A 45 9.70 2.18 15.82
CA PHE A 45 10.97 1.87 16.49
C PHE A 45 12.18 1.84 15.54
N SER A 46 12.39 2.92 14.79
CA SER A 46 13.55 3.03 13.91
C SER A 46 14.86 2.95 14.71
N GLY A 47 15.88 2.31 14.14
CA GLY A 47 17.23 2.27 14.69
C GLY A 47 18.04 3.56 14.47
N ALA A 48 17.38 4.68 14.16
CA ALA A 48 18.01 5.96 13.90
C ALA A 48 18.52 6.61 15.21
N CYS A 49 19.43 7.58 15.06
CA CYS A 49 19.97 8.35 16.20
C CYS A 49 18.86 9.09 16.96
N ALA A 50 19.03 9.28 18.24
CA ALA A 50 18.14 10.10 19.06
C ALA A 50 18.03 11.52 18.47
N GLY A 51 16.79 12.01 18.24
CA GLY A 51 16.56 13.31 17.63
C GLY A 51 16.80 13.36 16.11
N CYS A 52 16.87 12.21 15.42
CA CYS A 52 17.00 12.16 13.96
C CYS A 52 15.86 12.95 13.29
N GLY A 53 16.20 13.86 12.38
CA GLY A 53 15.22 14.65 11.64
C GLY A 53 14.53 13.90 10.49
N GLU A 54 15.01 12.74 10.10
CA GLU A 54 14.48 11.96 8.95
C GLU A 54 13.26 11.12 9.34
N THR A 55 13.30 10.46 10.50
CA THR A 55 12.26 9.52 10.91
C THR A 55 10.86 10.13 11.07
N PRO A 56 10.67 11.39 11.50
CA PRO A 56 9.38 12.05 11.50
C PRO A 56 8.75 12.19 10.10
N TYR A 57 9.58 12.45 9.09
CA TYR A 57 9.09 12.51 7.70
C TYR A 57 8.67 11.13 7.19
N ALA A 58 9.49 10.11 7.44
CA ALA A 58 9.13 8.73 7.10
C ALA A 58 7.81 8.31 7.77
N LYS A 59 7.64 8.62 9.06
CA LYS A 59 6.40 8.39 9.78
C LYS A 59 5.21 9.09 9.11
N LEU A 60 5.33 10.38 8.80
CA LEU A 60 4.26 11.16 8.19
C LEU A 60 3.88 10.61 6.81
N ILE A 61 4.85 10.26 5.97
CA ILE A 61 4.60 9.66 4.65
C ILE A 61 3.82 8.36 4.80
N THR A 62 4.16 7.50 5.76
CA THR A 62 3.41 6.26 5.99
C THR A 62 2.01 6.52 6.56
N GLN A 63 1.79 7.59 7.32
CA GLN A 63 0.46 7.98 7.78
C GLN A 63 -0.42 8.51 6.65
N LEU A 64 0.18 9.19 5.65
CA LEU A 64 -0.54 9.74 4.50
C LEU A 64 -0.83 8.69 3.42
N TYR A 65 0.15 7.87 3.10
CA TYR A 65 0.09 6.96 1.95
C TYR A 65 0.06 5.48 2.35
N GLY A 66 0.54 5.16 3.54
CA GLY A 66 0.45 3.84 4.14
C GLY A 66 1.06 2.74 3.27
N GLU A 67 0.29 1.68 3.07
CA GLU A 67 0.64 0.51 2.28
C GLU A 67 0.90 0.79 0.79
N LYS A 68 0.54 1.99 0.32
CA LYS A 68 0.69 2.39 -1.09
C LYS A 68 2.07 2.97 -1.41
N THR A 69 2.99 2.92 -0.44
CA THR A 69 4.33 3.50 -0.57
C THR A 69 5.35 2.45 -1.00
N TYR A 70 6.19 2.83 -1.94
CA TYR A 70 7.42 2.12 -2.27
C TYR A 70 8.62 2.95 -1.78
N TRP A 71 9.40 2.39 -0.88
CA TRP A 71 10.64 2.99 -0.39
C TRP A 71 11.81 2.45 -1.18
N VAL A 72 12.46 3.31 -1.95
CA VAL A 72 13.67 2.99 -2.71
C VAL A 72 14.82 3.77 -2.11
N ASN A 73 15.73 3.08 -1.45
CA ASN A 73 16.83 3.70 -0.73
C ASN A 73 18.17 3.38 -1.38
N GLY A 74 19.06 4.37 -1.41
CA GLY A 74 20.48 4.18 -1.67
C GLY A 74 21.26 4.02 -0.37
N VAL A 75 22.59 3.91 -0.48
CA VAL A 75 23.48 3.84 0.68
C VAL A 75 23.41 5.15 1.46
N GLY A 76 23.02 5.05 2.73
CA GLY A 76 22.87 6.19 3.62
C GLY A 76 22.08 5.81 4.87
N CYS A 77 21.73 6.84 5.66
CA CYS A 77 21.06 6.62 6.96
C CYS A 77 19.72 5.92 6.82
N SER A 78 18.89 6.26 5.84
CA SER A 78 17.59 5.61 5.65
C SER A 78 17.71 4.12 5.32
N LEU A 79 18.73 3.72 4.56
CA LEU A 79 19.01 2.30 4.35
C LEU A 79 19.55 1.66 5.63
N ALA A 80 20.43 2.34 6.36
CA ALA A 80 21.05 1.79 7.56
C ALA A 80 20.03 1.50 8.66
N TRP A 81 19.15 2.45 9.01
CA TRP A 81 18.15 2.22 10.06
C TRP A 81 16.92 1.45 9.57
N ALA A 82 16.63 1.46 8.28
CA ALA A 82 15.48 0.73 7.72
C ALA A 82 15.85 -0.65 7.17
N GLY A 83 17.11 -0.89 6.79
CA GLY A 83 17.59 -2.15 6.21
C GLY A 83 18.30 -3.09 7.20
N ALA A 84 18.29 -2.80 8.48
CA ALA A 84 18.94 -3.61 9.51
C ALA A 84 18.12 -4.87 9.83
N PHE A 85 18.28 -5.92 9.04
CA PHE A 85 17.63 -7.20 9.28
C PHE A 85 18.14 -7.86 10.58
N PRO A 86 17.25 -8.47 11.39
CA PRO A 86 15.80 -8.64 11.19
C PRO A 86 14.94 -7.48 11.70
N SER A 87 15.53 -6.40 12.18
CA SER A 87 14.88 -5.31 12.91
C SER A 87 14.38 -4.20 11.98
N LEU A 88 13.60 -4.56 10.95
CA LEU A 88 12.99 -3.57 10.06
C LEU A 88 11.96 -2.71 10.81
N PRO A 89 12.02 -1.37 10.69
CA PRO A 89 11.09 -0.47 11.37
C PRO A 89 9.73 -0.36 10.68
N TYR A 90 9.60 -0.84 9.45
CA TYR A 90 8.32 -0.82 8.74
C TYR A 90 7.41 -1.93 9.22
N THR A 91 6.16 -1.57 9.47
CA THR A 91 5.12 -2.49 9.96
C THR A 91 3.94 -2.59 8.99
N LYS A 92 2.94 -3.37 9.37
CA LYS A 92 1.75 -3.65 8.58
C LYS A 92 0.52 -3.02 9.23
N ASN A 93 -0.45 -2.64 8.41
CA ASN A 93 -1.78 -2.28 8.88
C ASN A 93 -2.58 -3.52 9.32
N LYS A 94 -3.80 -3.31 9.79
CA LYS A 94 -4.69 -4.40 10.26
C LYS A 94 -5.09 -5.39 9.16
N GLU A 95 -4.95 -5.00 7.90
CA GLU A 95 -5.20 -5.87 6.74
C GLU A 95 -3.96 -6.69 6.35
N GLY A 96 -2.87 -6.59 7.12
CA GLY A 96 -1.61 -7.29 6.86
C GLY A 96 -0.76 -6.68 5.76
N ARG A 97 -1.07 -5.45 5.33
CA ARG A 97 -0.38 -4.73 4.26
C ARG A 97 0.49 -3.62 4.82
N GLY A 98 1.64 -3.40 4.20
CA GLY A 98 2.58 -2.35 4.58
C GLY A 98 3.32 -1.77 3.40
N PRO A 99 4.17 -0.75 3.62
CA PRO A 99 5.02 -0.20 2.58
C PRO A 99 5.99 -1.26 2.05
N ALA A 100 6.26 -1.20 0.75
CA ALA A 100 7.31 -2.00 0.16
C ALA A 100 8.65 -1.27 0.34
N PHE A 101 9.65 -1.98 0.82
CA PHE A 101 10.99 -1.45 1.05
C PHE A 101 12.02 -2.28 0.31
N TYR A 102 12.90 -1.62 -0.39
CA TYR A 102 14.15 -2.20 -0.89
C TYR A 102 15.22 -1.11 -1.05
N GLY A 103 16.47 -1.55 -1.08
CA GLY A 103 17.61 -0.66 -1.22
C GLY A 103 18.60 -1.15 -2.26
N THR A 104 19.39 -0.24 -2.76
CA THR A 104 20.51 -0.49 -3.65
C THR A 104 21.82 -0.08 -2.99
N LEU A 105 22.88 -0.81 -3.27
CA LEU A 105 24.23 -0.49 -2.80
C LEU A 105 25.02 0.41 -3.78
N PHE A 106 24.42 0.79 -4.90
CA PHE A 106 25.07 1.52 -5.98
C PHE A 106 24.73 3.01 -6.03
N GLU A 107 24.02 3.54 -5.03
CA GLU A 107 23.59 4.96 -4.98
C GLU A 107 22.73 5.39 -6.18
N ASP A 108 22.06 4.43 -6.84
CA ASP A 108 21.19 4.62 -8.00
C ASP A 108 19.68 4.67 -7.64
N GLN A 109 19.36 5.16 -6.44
CA GLN A 109 17.98 5.18 -5.92
C GLN A 109 17.03 5.99 -6.79
N ALA A 110 17.49 7.04 -7.47
CA ALA A 110 16.66 7.86 -8.34
C ALA A 110 16.25 7.07 -9.60
N GLU A 111 17.20 6.43 -10.24
CA GLU A 111 17.01 5.59 -11.43
C GLU A 111 16.15 4.37 -11.10
N ASN A 112 16.43 3.75 -9.97
CA ASN A 112 15.68 2.61 -9.48
C ASN A 112 14.24 3.00 -9.16
N GLY A 113 14.02 4.13 -8.48
CA GLY A 113 12.70 4.69 -8.20
C GLY A 113 11.93 5.01 -9.48
N LEU A 114 12.59 5.60 -10.47
CA LEU A 114 11.99 5.82 -11.80
C LEU A 114 11.58 4.50 -12.45
N GLY A 115 12.44 3.49 -12.40
CA GLY A 115 12.16 2.15 -12.93
C GLY A 115 10.91 1.52 -12.30
N VAL A 116 10.78 1.61 -10.96
CA VAL A 116 9.58 1.14 -10.24
C VAL A 116 8.32 1.87 -10.67
N VAL A 117 8.38 3.21 -10.79
CA VAL A 117 7.23 4.01 -11.24
C VAL A 117 6.82 3.62 -12.67
N LEU A 118 7.77 3.50 -13.59
CA LEU A 118 7.49 3.10 -14.97
C LEU A 118 6.91 1.69 -15.05
N ALA A 119 7.49 0.73 -14.33
CA ALA A 119 6.99 -0.64 -14.29
C ALA A 119 5.56 -0.72 -13.71
N THR A 120 5.28 0.02 -12.64
CA THR A 120 3.95 0.08 -12.04
C THR A 120 2.93 0.70 -13.00
N LYS A 121 3.28 1.82 -13.64
CA LYS A 121 2.42 2.46 -14.64
C LYS A 121 2.12 1.53 -15.83
N GLN A 122 3.13 0.84 -16.33
CA GLN A 122 2.98 -0.09 -17.45
C GLN A 122 2.08 -1.28 -17.09
N ARG A 123 2.28 -1.88 -15.91
CA ARG A 123 1.43 -2.98 -15.42
C ARG A 123 -0.01 -2.53 -15.24
N ARG A 124 -0.24 -1.36 -14.67
CA ARG A 124 -1.59 -0.80 -14.53
C ARG A 124 -2.24 -0.48 -15.87
N ALA A 125 -1.49 0.06 -16.83
CA ALA A 125 -1.98 0.30 -18.19
C ALA A 125 -2.38 -1.01 -18.89
N TYR A 126 -1.60 -2.08 -18.70
CA TYR A 126 -1.91 -3.40 -19.22
C TYR A 126 -3.22 -3.96 -18.64
N VAL A 127 -3.39 -3.87 -17.31
CA VAL A 127 -4.63 -4.29 -16.65
C VAL A 127 -5.84 -3.47 -17.12
N LYS A 128 -5.67 -2.15 -17.29
CA LYS A 128 -6.69 -1.26 -17.84
C LYS A 128 -7.12 -1.68 -19.25
N GLN A 129 -6.15 -1.99 -20.10
CA GLN A 129 -6.41 -2.46 -21.46
C GLN A 129 -7.22 -3.78 -21.46
N MET A 130 -6.85 -4.74 -20.62
CA MET A 130 -7.60 -6.00 -20.50
C MET A 130 -9.04 -5.76 -20.02
N ALA A 131 -9.26 -4.89 -19.06
CA ALA A 131 -10.60 -4.53 -18.58
C ALA A 131 -11.44 -3.86 -19.68
N GLN A 132 -10.83 -2.99 -20.48
CA GLN A 132 -11.48 -2.36 -21.64
C GLN A 132 -11.81 -3.38 -22.75
N GLN A 133 -11.00 -4.41 -22.95
CA GLN A 133 -11.28 -5.50 -23.89
C GLN A 133 -12.39 -6.42 -23.38
N LEU A 134 -12.48 -6.65 -22.07
CA LEU A 134 -13.52 -7.48 -21.48
C LEU A 134 -14.88 -6.77 -21.48
N LEU A 135 -14.91 -5.45 -21.36
CA LEU A 135 -16.16 -4.66 -21.24
C LEU A 135 -17.22 -4.97 -22.31
N PRO A 136 -16.91 -5.01 -23.62
CA PRO A 136 -17.89 -5.30 -24.67
C PRO A 136 -18.35 -6.77 -24.69
N LEU A 137 -17.67 -7.66 -24.00
CA LEU A 137 -17.99 -9.10 -23.95
C LEU A 137 -18.97 -9.47 -22.83
N VAL A 138 -19.28 -8.52 -21.94
CA VAL A 138 -20.11 -8.74 -20.74
C VAL A 138 -21.28 -7.74 -20.60
N PRO A 139 -22.03 -7.43 -21.67
CA PRO A 139 -23.07 -6.40 -21.63
C PRO A 139 -24.22 -6.77 -20.68
N GLY A 140 -24.74 -5.79 -19.95
CA GLY A 140 -25.89 -5.94 -19.04
C GLY A 140 -25.61 -6.73 -17.77
N THR A 141 -24.34 -7.00 -17.46
CA THR A 141 -23.94 -7.78 -16.28
C THR A 141 -23.49 -6.88 -15.12
N GLU A 142 -23.46 -7.45 -13.91
CA GLU A 142 -22.85 -6.81 -12.75
C GLU A 142 -21.35 -6.53 -12.98
N LEU A 143 -20.69 -7.40 -13.74
CA LEU A 143 -19.28 -7.26 -14.10
C LEU A 143 -19.05 -6.02 -14.98
N GLU A 144 -19.93 -5.74 -15.95
CA GLU A 144 -19.87 -4.50 -16.74
C GLU A 144 -19.92 -3.26 -15.84
N THR A 145 -20.85 -3.25 -14.89
CA THR A 145 -21.01 -2.14 -13.93
C THR A 145 -19.74 -1.97 -13.08
N ALA A 146 -19.16 -3.06 -12.59
CA ALA A 146 -17.94 -3.04 -11.80
C ALA A 146 -16.73 -2.56 -12.61
N ILE A 147 -16.57 -2.97 -13.87
CA ILE A 147 -15.51 -2.51 -14.77
C ILE A 147 -15.62 -1.00 -15.01
N ASN A 148 -16.82 -0.50 -15.32
CA ASN A 148 -17.05 0.92 -15.57
C ASN A 148 -16.77 1.77 -14.33
N ALA A 149 -17.19 1.35 -13.13
CA ALA A 149 -16.89 2.01 -11.88
C ALA A 149 -15.36 2.07 -11.63
N TRP A 150 -14.68 0.95 -11.81
CA TRP A 150 -13.22 0.89 -11.65
C TRP A 150 -12.46 1.73 -12.66
N LEU A 151 -12.89 1.77 -13.92
CA LEU A 151 -12.29 2.64 -14.95
C LEU A 151 -12.47 4.12 -14.64
N SER A 152 -13.62 4.52 -14.09
CA SER A 152 -13.88 5.91 -13.71
C SER A 152 -13.05 6.37 -12.52
N SER A 153 -12.77 5.48 -11.56
CA SER A 153 -11.95 5.75 -10.38
C SER A 153 -10.47 5.42 -10.56
N PHE A 154 -10.03 5.03 -11.77
CA PHE A 154 -8.70 4.49 -12.04
C PHE A 154 -7.54 5.35 -11.53
N ASP A 155 -7.68 6.67 -11.61
CA ASP A 155 -6.65 7.62 -11.17
C ASP A 155 -6.88 8.19 -9.76
N ASP A 156 -8.02 7.88 -9.13
CA ASP A 156 -8.31 8.27 -7.76
C ASP A 156 -7.66 7.31 -6.77
N LEU A 157 -6.88 7.84 -5.82
CA LEU A 157 -6.11 7.05 -4.86
C LEU A 157 -7.01 6.32 -3.86
N ASP A 158 -8.09 6.97 -3.43
CA ASP A 158 -8.95 6.48 -2.35
C ASP A 158 -10.13 5.66 -2.89
N ALA A 159 -10.78 6.15 -3.95
CA ALA A 159 -11.93 5.48 -4.56
C ALA A 159 -11.54 4.19 -5.31
N ASN A 160 -10.37 4.17 -5.96
CA ASN A 160 -9.94 3.03 -6.77
C ASN A 160 -9.85 1.72 -5.99
N ASP A 161 -9.42 1.73 -4.72
CA ASP A 161 -9.30 0.51 -3.92
C ASP A 161 -10.66 -0.14 -3.64
N ALA A 162 -11.69 0.66 -3.37
CA ALA A 162 -13.04 0.15 -3.14
C ALA A 162 -13.60 -0.49 -4.42
N ASP A 163 -13.41 0.16 -5.56
CA ASP A 163 -13.89 -0.34 -6.85
C ASP A 163 -13.06 -1.52 -7.36
N ALA A 164 -11.75 -1.57 -7.07
CA ALA A 164 -10.91 -2.73 -7.34
C ALA A 164 -11.37 -3.98 -6.58
N ARG A 165 -11.79 -3.82 -5.32
CA ARG A 165 -12.35 -4.95 -4.53
C ARG A 165 -13.69 -5.44 -5.12
N LYS A 166 -14.57 -4.53 -5.53
CA LYS A 166 -15.85 -4.87 -6.20
C LYS A 166 -15.58 -5.58 -7.53
N LEU A 167 -14.66 -5.05 -8.34
CA LEU A 167 -14.29 -5.67 -9.60
C LEU A 167 -13.71 -7.08 -9.39
N THR A 168 -12.84 -7.26 -8.41
CA THR A 168 -12.29 -8.59 -8.08
C THR A 168 -13.39 -9.56 -7.69
N ALA A 169 -14.32 -9.16 -6.83
CA ALA A 169 -15.44 -10.01 -6.41
C ALA A 169 -16.36 -10.36 -7.61
N ALA A 170 -16.65 -9.38 -8.46
CA ALA A 170 -17.46 -9.62 -9.67
C ALA A 170 -16.76 -10.58 -10.66
N LEU A 171 -15.43 -10.47 -10.82
CA LEU A 171 -14.64 -11.40 -11.64
C LEU A 171 -14.63 -12.84 -11.08
N GLU A 172 -14.53 -12.98 -9.75
CA GLU A 172 -14.52 -14.28 -9.08
C GLU A 172 -15.89 -14.99 -9.13
N SER A 173 -16.99 -14.21 -9.16
CA SER A 173 -18.35 -14.74 -9.20
C SER A 173 -18.89 -14.98 -10.62
N ALA A 174 -18.27 -14.38 -11.65
CA ALA A 174 -18.76 -14.43 -13.01
C ALA A 174 -18.52 -15.80 -13.65
N SER A 175 -19.57 -16.38 -14.24
CA SER A 175 -19.50 -17.60 -15.06
C SER A 175 -19.29 -17.20 -16.52
N LEU A 176 -18.03 -17.06 -16.93
CA LEU A 176 -17.65 -16.64 -18.28
C LEU A 176 -17.15 -17.81 -19.12
N THR A 177 -17.25 -17.68 -20.45
CA THR A 177 -16.78 -18.67 -21.41
C THR A 177 -15.99 -18.01 -22.54
N GLY A 178 -15.13 -18.78 -23.21
CA GLY A 178 -14.35 -18.30 -24.34
C GLY A 178 -13.39 -17.15 -23.99
N GLU A 179 -13.29 -16.18 -24.88
CA GLU A 179 -12.38 -15.02 -24.76
C GLU A 179 -12.60 -14.21 -23.47
N ALA A 180 -13.86 -14.06 -23.06
CA ALA A 180 -14.19 -13.35 -21.81
C ALA A 180 -13.61 -14.07 -20.58
N ALA A 181 -13.63 -15.40 -20.54
CA ALA A 181 -13.05 -16.20 -19.47
C ALA A 181 -11.52 -16.06 -19.41
N GLU A 182 -10.85 -16.05 -20.55
CA GLU A 182 -9.40 -15.87 -20.62
C GLU A 182 -8.96 -14.50 -20.13
N LEU A 183 -9.69 -13.43 -20.49
CA LEU A 183 -9.42 -12.07 -20.04
C LEU A 183 -9.68 -11.93 -18.53
N ALA A 184 -10.75 -12.51 -18.02
CA ALA A 184 -11.05 -12.50 -16.60
C ALA A 184 -9.98 -13.25 -15.79
N GLU A 185 -9.50 -14.39 -16.26
CA GLU A 185 -8.42 -15.13 -15.62
C GLU A 185 -7.11 -14.29 -15.57
N LYS A 186 -6.78 -13.62 -16.69
CA LYS A 186 -5.61 -12.72 -16.75
C LYS A 186 -5.75 -11.54 -15.79
N LEU A 187 -6.95 -10.96 -15.65
CA LEU A 187 -7.22 -9.90 -14.69
C LEU A 187 -7.06 -10.40 -13.25
N LEU A 188 -7.60 -11.58 -12.94
CA LEU A 188 -7.48 -12.19 -11.60
C LEU A 188 -6.02 -12.54 -11.24
N LYS A 189 -5.23 -13.01 -12.21
CA LYS A 189 -3.78 -13.23 -12.01
C LYS A 189 -3.02 -11.93 -11.70
N ASN A 190 -3.55 -10.80 -12.13
CA ASN A 190 -2.96 -9.47 -11.92
C ASN A 190 -3.78 -8.61 -10.92
N LYS A 191 -4.58 -9.23 -10.06
CA LYS A 191 -5.48 -8.51 -9.14
C LYS A 191 -4.77 -7.50 -8.24
N ASP A 192 -3.51 -7.74 -7.89
CA ASP A 192 -2.69 -6.80 -7.11
C ASP A 192 -2.46 -5.46 -7.82
N GLN A 193 -2.65 -5.40 -9.13
CA GLN A 193 -2.50 -4.20 -9.95
C GLN A 193 -3.85 -3.47 -10.18
N LEU A 194 -4.97 -4.04 -9.73
CA LEU A 194 -6.27 -3.39 -9.81
C LEU A 194 -6.35 -2.21 -8.82
N GLY A 195 -5.82 -2.37 -7.62
CA GLY A 195 -5.68 -1.25 -6.68
C GLY A 195 -4.55 -0.30 -7.08
N LYS A 196 -4.68 0.98 -6.73
CA LYS A 196 -3.62 1.98 -6.96
C LYS A 196 -2.62 1.93 -5.81
N LYS A 197 -1.40 1.56 -6.10
CA LYS A 197 -0.29 1.53 -5.18
C LYS A 197 0.67 2.67 -5.47
#